data_5db6b3d81cea35eb7bc3c17ac77baaa0
#
_entry.id   5db6b3d81cea35eb7bc3c17ac77baaa0
#
_cell.length_a   1.000
_cell.length_b   1.000
_cell.length_c   1.000
_cell.angle_alpha   90.00
_cell.angle_beta   90.00
_cell.angle_gamma   90.00
#
_symmetry.space_group_name_H-M   'P 1'
#
loop_
_entity.id
_entity.type
_entity.pdbx_description
1 polymer ?
#
loop_
_entity_poly.entity_id
_entity_poly.type
_entity_poly.pdbx_seq_one_letter_code
_entity_poly.pdbx_strand_id
1 'polypeptide(L)'
;MYIHERENWTDFHWENSAIDALIELASRKIGLLYGRLNNLGFDNKLRAMAENLTHDVVQSSEIEGISLNTEEVRSSIARHLGIDNLKYTAPSHYVESVVKVMLDAIEHYMQPLTKETLCRWQSAFFPTGFSDGFPIEVGCYRTHEEHIVSGIFGKERIHYIAPAPQLVENEMANFIQWFNQPPSTSSIVQSGIAHLWFVSIHPFEDGNGRLARILSDILLAKSDKNEFRFYNISAEINRNKKQYYSILEQTQHGNGDITSWLTWYIKTLIASVEDAETSVNSILNKSFFWQRNASVIMTDRQTQIMNMFLDGYEAKITSKTWAALGNCSKDTAIRDIQDLVAKGVLREEFPGAKRPCYAIVYDPEDLTSWFSDTQIEEENGTFYLLTTYKGKQNVRNRLLRLDAERYMKGDLSQQSLLNKYCAYLMDNPK
;
A
#
# COMPACT_ATOMS: atom_id res chain seq x y z
N MET A 1 26.26 -5.62 24.92
CA MET A 1 26.02 -4.19 25.22
C MET A 1 24.89 -3.76 24.28
N TYR A 2 23.83 -3.29 24.86
CA TYR A 2 22.67 -2.80 24.09
C TYR A 2 22.85 -1.32 23.75
N ILE A 3 22.14 -0.84 22.73
CA ILE A 3 22.25 0.54 22.23
C ILE A 3 21.98 1.57 23.35
N HIS A 4 21.00 1.32 24.22
CA HIS A 4 20.62 2.23 25.32
C HIS A 4 21.62 2.24 26.51
N GLU A 5 22.59 1.33 26.56
CA GLU A 5 23.65 1.32 27.58
C GLU A 5 24.79 2.30 27.23
N ARG A 6 24.72 2.97 26.08
CA ARG A 6 25.69 3.95 25.64
C ARG A 6 25.35 5.33 26.21
N GLU A 7 26.36 6.10 26.50
CA GLU A 7 26.20 7.52 26.77
C GLU A 7 25.60 8.22 25.53
N ASN A 8 24.56 9.02 25.71
CA ASN A 8 23.83 9.71 24.64
C ASN A 8 23.35 8.76 23.52
N TRP A 9 22.80 7.62 23.90
CA TRP A 9 22.40 6.55 22.96
C TRP A 9 21.39 7.00 21.91
N THR A 10 20.71 8.10 22.12
CA THR A 10 19.72 8.68 21.21
C THR A 10 20.36 9.59 20.14
N ASP A 11 21.68 9.84 20.22
CA ASP A 11 22.45 10.53 19.17
C ASP A 11 22.71 9.55 18.01
N PHE A 12 21.63 9.16 17.34
CA PHE A 12 21.70 8.27 16.19
C PHE A 12 22.46 8.93 15.04
N HIS A 13 23.28 8.13 14.36
CA HIS A 13 23.98 8.56 13.15
C HIS A 13 23.78 7.56 12.01
N TRP A 14 23.93 8.04 10.80
CA TRP A 14 23.77 7.23 9.58
C TRP A 14 24.57 7.84 8.42
N GLU A 15 24.83 7.01 7.40
CA GLU A 15 25.44 7.46 6.15
C GLU A 15 24.37 8.01 5.20
N ASN A 16 24.37 9.33 4.97
CA ASN A 16 23.44 9.98 4.05
C ASN A 16 23.54 9.39 2.63
N SER A 17 24.75 9.11 2.14
CA SER A 17 24.96 8.50 0.82
C SER A 17 24.24 7.16 0.61
N ALA A 18 23.98 6.43 1.68
CA ALA A 18 23.27 5.15 1.64
C ALA A 18 21.74 5.30 1.52
N ILE A 19 21.18 6.44 1.97
CA ILE A 19 19.73 6.62 2.07
C ILE A 19 19.16 7.74 1.20
N ASP A 20 19.96 8.73 0.76
CA ASP A 20 19.46 9.90 0.02
C ASP A 20 18.69 9.52 -1.25
N ALA A 21 19.24 8.61 -2.06
CA ALA A 21 18.56 8.14 -3.28
C ALA A 21 17.26 7.39 -2.96
N LEU A 22 17.19 6.68 -1.83
CA LEU A 22 15.98 5.98 -1.38
C LEU A 22 14.92 6.98 -0.89
N ILE A 23 15.31 8.04 -0.18
CA ILE A 23 14.41 9.10 0.28
C ILE A 23 13.79 9.81 -0.93
N GLU A 24 14.62 10.16 -1.93
CA GLU A 24 14.16 10.79 -3.18
C GLU A 24 13.15 9.88 -3.90
N LEU A 25 13.48 8.60 -4.05
CA LEU A 25 12.59 7.61 -4.68
C LEU A 25 11.27 7.47 -3.92
N ALA A 26 11.31 7.33 -2.59
CA ALA A 26 10.12 7.24 -1.74
C ALA A 26 9.23 8.48 -1.88
N SER A 27 9.84 9.68 -1.75
CA SER A 27 9.12 10.95 -1.86
C SER A 27 8.45 11.13 -3.22
N ARG A 28 9.16 10.78 -4.30
CA ARG A 28 8.61 10.82 -5.67
C ARG A 28 7.44 9.86 -5.84
N LYS A 29 7.56 8.62 -5.34
CA LYS A 29 6.48 7.62 -5.44
C LYS A 29 5.26 8.02 -4.62
N ILE A 30 5.45 8.51 -3.41
CA ILE A 30 4.35 9.04 -2.57
C ILE A 30 3.63 10.18 -3.31
N GLY A 31 4.39 11.14 -3.86
CA GLY A 31 3.81 12.24 -4.63
C GLY A 31 3.00 11.78 -5.86
N LEU A 32 3.50 10.77 -6.59
CA LEU A 32 2.77 10.18 -7.73
C LEU A 32 1.49 9.46 -7.27
N LEU A 33 1.55 8.70 -6.18
CA LEU A 33 0.39 8.01 -5.60
C LEU A 33 -0.71 9.02 -5.25
N TYR A 34 -0.38 10.10 -4.52
CA TYR A 34 -1.35 11.14 -4.17
C TYR A 34 -1.87 11.90 -5.39
N GLY A 35 -1.01 12.15 -6.39
CA GLY A 35 -1.44 12.74 -7.66
C GLY A 35 -2.52 11.90 -8.37
N ARG A 36 -2.38 10.59 -8.37
CA ARG A 36 -3.39 9.66 -8.93
C ARG A 36 -4.67 9.63 -8.09
N LEU A 37 -4.54 9.61 -6.77
CA LEU A 37 -5.67 9.63 -5.85
C LEU A 37 -6.53 10.90 -5.98
N ASN A 38 -5.94 12.03 -6.39
CA ASN A 38 -6.69 13.24 -6.63
C ASN A 38 -7.68 13.14 -7.80
N ASN A 39 -7.48 12.19 -8.70
CA ASN A 39 -8.40 11.89 -9.79
C ASN A 39 -9.53 10.92 -9.39
N LEU A 40 -9.47 10.33 -8.19
CA LEU A 40 -10.57 9.51 -7.67
C LEU A 40 -11.70 10.42 -7.16
N GLY A 41 -12.95 10.10 -7.51
CA GLY A 41 -14.11 10.70 -6.88
C GLY A 41 -14.14 10.44 -5.37
N PHE A 42 -14.88 11.29 -4.64
CA PHE A 42 -14.95 11.25 -3.16
C PHE A 42 -15.26 9.85 -2.61
N ASP A 43 -16.29 9.18 -3.14
CA ASP A 43 -16.71 7.84 -2.67
C ASP A 43 -15.61 6.78 -2.87
N ASN A 44 -14.90 6.83 -3.98
CA ASN A 44 -13.80 5.89 -4.28
C ASN A 44 -12.60 6.14 -3.36
N LYS A 45 -12.29 7.40 -3.07
CA LYS A 45 -11.25 7.74 -2.07
C LYS A 45 -11.60 7.19 -0.70
N LEU A 46 -12.84 7.41 -0.26
CA LEU A 46 -13.31 6.96 1.05
C LEU A 46 -13.26 5.43 1.18
N ARG A 47 -13.65 4.71 0.12
CA ARG A 47 -13.56 3.24 0.06
C ARG A 47 -12.11 2.75 0.07
N ALA A 48 -11.23 3.35 -0.75
CA ALA A 48 -9.81 3.01 -0.77
C ALA A 48 -9.15 3.24 0.59
N MET A 49 -9.51 4.32 1.27
CA MET A 49 -9.07 4.62 2.62
C MET A 49 -9.55 3.58 3.63
N ALA A 50 -10.83 3.22 3.61
CA ALA A 50 -11.39 2.22 4.52
C ALA A 50 -10.72 0.85 4.33
N GLU A 51 -10.42 0.48 3.10
CA GLU A 51 -9.72 -0.77 2.76
C GLU A 51 -8.29 -0.74 3.28
N ASN A 52 -7.54 0.35 3.03
CA ASN A 52 -6.18 0.52 3.52
C ASN A 52 -6.10 0.47 5.06
N LEU A 53 -7.01 1.18 5.75
CA LEU A 53 -7.09 1.15 7.21
C LEU A 53 -7.45 -0.23 7.74
N THR A 54 -8.36 -0.95 7.07
CA THR A 54 -8.72 -2.33 7.43
C THR A 54 -7.48 -3.23 7.37
N HIS A 55 -6.73 -3.15 6.27
CA HIS A 55 -5.49 -3.89 6.10
C HIS A 55 -4.45 -3.51 7.17
N ASP A 56 -4.30 -2.23 7.48
CA ASP A 56 -3.30 -1.77 8.46
C ASP A 56 -3.60 -2.31 9.86
N VAL A 57 -4.84 -2.20 10.32
CA VAL A 57 -5.28 -2.73 11.62
C VAL A 57 -5.04 -4.25 11.71
N VAL A 58 -5.43 -4.99 10.66
CA VAL A 58 -5.27 -6.45 10.63
C VAL A 58 -3.80 -6.83 10.60
N GLN A 59 -3.02 -6.27 9.68
CA GLN A 59 -1.62 -6.63 9.49
C GLN A 59 -0.75 -6.20 10.70
N SER A 60 -1.01 -5.02 11.27
CA SER A 60 -0.32 -4.57 12.48
C SER A 60 -0.59 -5.50 13.68
N SER A 61 -1.79 -6.06 13.78
CA SER A 61 -2.13 -7.03 14.83
C SER A 61 -1.48 -8.41 14.56
N GLU A 62 -1.44 -8.85 13.31
CA GLU A 62 -0.81 -10.14 12.92
C GLU A 62 0.71 -10.16 13.16
N ILE A 63 1.39 -9.01 13.08
CA ILE A 63 2.81 -8.90 13.44
C ILE A 63 3.02 -9.36 14.89
N GLU A 64 2.11 -9.01 15.79
CA GLU A 64 2.14 -9.40 17.21
C GLU A 64 1.48 -10.78 17.46
N GLY A 65 1.10 -11.50 16.41
CA GLY A 65 0.48 -12.84 16.54
C GLY A 65 -1.02 -12.81 16.84
N ILE A 66 -1.66 -11.64 16.80
CA ILE A 66 -3.08 -11.46 17.08
C ILE A 66 -3.85 -11.51 15.75
N SER A 67 -4.72 -12.53 15.59
CA SER A 67 -5.59 -12.64 14.42
C SER A 67 -6.91 -11.92 14.65
N LEU A 68 -7.22 -10.93 13.80
CA LEU A 68 -8.48 -10.20 13.79
C LEU A 68 -9.39 -10.67 12.65
N ASN A 69 -10.69 -10.64 12.90
CA ASN A 69 -11.68 -10.88 11.83
C ASN A 69 -11.74 -9.64 10.92
N THR A 70 -11.27 -9.77 9.70
CA THR A 70 -11.20 -8.68 8.70
C THR A 70 -12.57 -8.04 8.45
N GLU A 71 -13.66 -8.82 8.43
CA GLU A 71 -15.01 -8.30 8.20
C GLU A 71 -15.52 -7.45 9.38
N GLU A 72 -15.14 -7.81 10.62
CA GLU A 72 -15.44 -7.00 11.80
C GLU A 72 -14.69 -5.66 11.75
N VAL A 73 -13.39 -5.70 11.41
CA VAL A 73 -12.55 -4.50 11.28
C VAL A 73 -13.08 -3.60 10.19
N ARG A 74 -13.37 -4.14 8.99
CA ARG A 74 -13.94 -3.39 7.86
C ARG A 74 -15.27 -2.76 8.23
N SER A 75 -16.15 -3.49 8.90
CA SER A 75 -17.48 -3.02 9.31
C SER A 75 -17.37 -1.89 10.35
N SER A 76 -16.45 -2.01 11.31
CA SER A 76 -16.19 -0.96 12.30
C SER A 76 -15.67 0.32 11.63
N ILE A 77 -14.66 0.22 10.78
CA ILE A 77 -14.09 1.37 10.05
C ILE A 77 -15.14 2.03 9.15
N ALA A 78 -15.89 1.26 8.36
CA ALA A 78 -16.93 1.78 7.49
C ALA A 78 -17.99 2.57 8.24
N ARG A 79 -18.41 2.08 9.40
CA ARG A 79 -19.37 2.79 10.27
C ARG A 79 -18.83 4.14 10.76
N HIS A 80 -17.56 4.17 11.20
CA HIS A 80 -16.93 5.42 11.67
C HIS A 80 -16.74 6.43 10.53
N LEU A 81 -16.49 5.96 9.31
CA LEU A 81 -16.33 6.80 8.12
C LEU A 81 -17.65 7.16 7.42
N GLY A 82 -18.80 6.69 7.92
CA GLY A 82 -20.11 6.95 7.31
C GLY A 82 -20.29 6.30 5.94
N ILE A 83 -19.66 5.15 5.68
CA ILE A 83 -19.79 4.42 4.42
C ILE A 83 -21.03 3.52 4.48
N ASP A 84 -22.07 3.87 3.74
CA ASP A 84 -23.27 3.07 3.58
C ASP A 84 -23.10 1.89 2.61
N ASN A 85 -24.04 0.92 2.70
CA ASN A 85 -24.14 -0.23 1.78
C ASN A 85 -23.07 -1.32 1.89
N LEU A 86 -22.32 -1.38 2.99
CA LEU A 86 -21.50 -2.53 3.32
C LEU A 86 -22.30 -3.51 4.20
N LYS A 87 -22.08 -4.83 3.97
CA LYS A 87 -22.66 -5.87 4.84
C LYS A 87 -22.15 -5.64 6.26
N TYR A 88 -23.08 -5.34 7.17
CA TYR A 88 -22.72 -5.10 8.56
C TYR A 88 -22.37 -6.41 9.28
N THR A 89 -21.20 -6.45 9.87
CA THR A 89 -20.76 -7.47 10.82
C THR A 89 -20.48 -6.78 12.14
N ALA A 90 -21.15 -7.19 13.21
CA ALA A 90 -20.98 -6.56 14.53
C ALA A 90 -19.54 -6.81 15.02
N PRO A 91 -18.73 -5.76 15.25
CA PRO A 91 -17.38 -5.92 15.74
C PRO A 91 -17.37 -6.33 17.21
N SER A 92 -16.40 -7.14 17.59
CA SER A 92 -16.11 -7.41 19.00
C SER A 92 -15.64 -6.13 19.71
N HIS A 93 -15.74 -6.10 21.05
CA HIS A 93 -15.23 -4.96 21.82
C HIS A 93 -13.74 -4.71 21.60
N TYR A 94 -12.97 -5.77 21.41
CA TYR A 94 -11.54 -5.67 21.14
C TYR A 94 -11.27 -5.02 19.77
N VAL A 95 -11.91 -5.50 18.70
CA VAL A 95 -11.79 -4.91 17.37
C VAL A 95 -12.18 -3.44 17.38
N GLU A 96 -13.29 -3.12 18.02
CA GLU A 96 -13.77 -1.73 18.13
C GLU A 96 -12.75 -0.83 18.86
N SER A 97 -12.10 -1.34 19.91
CA SER A 97 -11.09 -0.58 20.64
C SER A 97 -9.81 -0.35 19.81
N VAL A 98 -9.34 -1.35 19.08
CA VAL A 98 -8.16 -1.22 18.20
C VAL A 98 -8.45 -0.24 17.06
N VAL A 99 -9.62 -0.34 16.43
CA VAL A 99 -10.03 0.60 15.36
C VAL A 99 -10.11 2.03 15.87
N LYS A 100 -10.66 2.24 17.07
CA LYS A 100 -10.72 3.58 17.67
C LYS A 100 -9.35 4.20 17.91
N VAL A 101 -8.36 3.42 18.34
CA VAL A 101 -6.99 3.93 18.49
C VAL A 101 -6.43 4.41 17.16
N MET A 102 -6.61 3.62 16.10
CA MET A 102 -6.13 3.98 14.77
C MET A 102 -6.80 5.25 14.26
N LEU A 103 -8.12 5.36 14.41
CA LEU A 103 -8.87 6.55 13.98
C LEU A 103 -8.51 7.78 14.82
N ASP A 104 -8.36 7.65 16.14
CA ASP A 104 -7.92 8.74 17.02
C ASP A 104 -6.53 9.26 16.60
N ALA A 105 -5.60 8.37 16.25
CA ALA A 105 -4.28 8.73 15.75
C ALA A 105 -4.33 9.49 14.41
N ILE A 106 -5.24 9.09 13.51
CA ILE A 106 -5.45 9.73 12.21
C ILE A 106 -6.11 11.10 12.38
N GLU A 107 -7.19 11.19 13.14
CA GLU A 107 -7.92 12.45 13.35
C GLU A 107 -7.06 13.50 14.06
N HIS A 108 -6.17 13.06 14.95
CA HIS A 108 -5.35 13.93 15.78
C HIS A 108 -3.88 13.98 15.40
N TYR A 109 -3.52 13.56 14.16
CA TYR A 109 -2.12 13.45 13.73
C TYR A 109 -1.33 14.77 13.85
N MET A 110 -1.99 15.94 13.77
CA MET A 110 -1.35 17.25 13.93
C MET A 110 -1.23 17.69 15.41
N GLN A 111 -1.90 17.01 16.33
CA GLN A 111 -1.84 17.32 17.74
C GLN A 111 -0.48 16.91 18.34
N PRO A 112 0.00 17.60 19.39
CA PRO A 112 1.15 17.13 20.14
C PRO A 112 0.91 15.77 20.77
N LEU A 113 1.89 14.88 20.65
CA LEU A 113 1.90 13.60 21.38
C LEU A 113 2.09 13.86 22.87
N THR A 114 1.33 13.17 23.71
CA THR A 114 1.47 13.25 25.18
C THR A 114 1.56 11.86 25.80
N LYS A 115 2.04 11.78 27.04
CA LYS A 115 2.04 10.55 27.82
C LYS A 115 0.62 9.98 27.95
N GLU A 116 -0.35 10.86 28.25
CA GLU A 116 -1.75 10.48 28.46
C GLU A 116 -2.34 9.85 27.19
N THR A 117 -1.97 10.37 26.01
CA THR A 117 -2.39 9.82 24.72
C THR A 117 -1.84 8.40 24.53
N LEU A 118 -0.53 8.20 24.76
CA LEU A 118 0.10 6.88 24.66
C LEU A 118 -0.51 5.87 25.65
N CYS A 119 -0.69 6.27 26.90
CA CYS A 119 -1.31 5.44 27.92
C CYS A 119 -2.76 5.08 27.59
N ARG A 120 -3.53 6.02 27.05
CA ARG A 120 -4.91 5.77 26.60
C ARG A 120 -4.95 4.78 25.43
N TRP A 121 -4.07 4.93 24.45
CA TRP A 121 -3.99 4.00 23.32
C TRP A 121 -3.57 2.60 23.76
N GLN A 122 -2.56 2.49 24.60
CA GLN A 122 -2.12 1.21 25.15
C GLN A 122 -3.25 0.52 25.91
N SER A 123 -3.94 1.24 26.80
CA SER A 123 -5.08 0.71 27.56
C SER A 123 -6.20 0.20 26.65
N ALA A 124 -6.45 0.87 25.50
CA ALA A 124 -7.47 0.45 24.54
C ALA A 124 -7.11 -0.86 23.82
N PHE A 125 -5.83 -1.18 23.68
CA PHE A 125 -5.39 -2.48 23.15
C PHE A 125 -5.64 -3.63 24.13
N PHE A 126 -5.78 -3.37 25.40
CA PHE A 126 -5.92 -4.37 26.45
C PHE A 126 -7.13 -4.07 27.36
N PRO A 127 -8.35 -4.06 26.81
CA PRO A 127 -9.55 -3.66 27.56
C PRO A 127 -9.88 -4.57 28.75
N THR A 128 -9.31 -5.79 28.77
CA THR A 128 -9.48 -6.76 29.87
C THR A 128 -8.35 -6.70 30.89
N GLY A 129 -7.25 -5.97 30.60
CA GLY A 129 -6.04 -5.97 31.44
C GLY A 129 -5.19 -7.24 31.30
N PHE A 130 -5.40 -8.03 30.23
CA PHE A 130 -4.68 -9.28 29.99
C PHE A 130 -4.03 -9.26 28.60
N SER A 131 -2.84 -9.86 28.51
CA SER A 131 -2.16 -10.23 27.27
C SER A 131 -1.72 -11.68 27.34
N ASP A 132 -2.00 -12.49 26.29
CA ASP A 132 -1.69 -13.92 26.22
C ASP A 132 -2.12 -14.74 27.47
N GLY A 133 -3.19 -14.32 28.13
CA GLY A 133 -3.74 -14.95 29.34
C GLY A 133 -3.08 -14.51 30.66
N PHE A 134 -2.12 -13.62 30.61
CA PHE A 134 -1.45 -13.06 31.80
C PHE A 134 -1.93 -11.63 32.08
N PRO A 135 -2.10 -11.24 33.35
CA PRO A 135 -2.42 -9.85 33.68
C PRO A 135 -1.23 -8.95 33.39
N ILE A 136 -1.50 -7.78 32.81
CA ILE A 136 -0.48 -6.78 32.50
C ILE A 136 -0.87 -5.41 33.05
N GLU A 137 0.12 -4.54 33.30
CA GLU A 137 -0.09 -3.14 33.61
C GLU A 137 -0.62 -2.39 32.38
N VAL A 138 -1.78 -1.80 32.46
CA VAL A 138 -2.41 -1.07 31.36
C VAL A 138 -2.56 0.42 31.66
N GLY A 139 -2.35 1.25 30.63
CA GLY A 139 -2.51 2.70 30.75
C GLY A 139 -1.41 3.39 31.57
N CYS A 140 -0.29 2.72 31.84
CA CYS A 140 0.88 3.27 32.51
C CYS A 140 2.15 2.64 31.97
N TYR A 141 3.28 3.31 32.16
CA TYR A 141 4.58 2.70 31.83
C TYR A 141 4.89 1.57 32.80
N ARG A 142 5.60 0.55 32.29
CA ARG A 142 6.01 -0.62 33.06
C ARG A 142 6.86 -0.24 34.29
N THR A 143 6.71 -1.02 35.35
CA THR A 143 7.44 -0.82 36.59
C THR A 143 8.50 -1.88 36.87
N HIS A 144 8.61 -2.87 35.96
CA HIS A 144 9.60 -3.98 36.07
C HIS A 144 10.47 -4.09 34.82
N GLU A 145 11.51 -4.90 34.91
CA GLU A 145 12.41 -5.17 33.77
C GLU A 145 11.66 -5.87 32.64
N GLU A 146 12.01 -5.51 31.41
CA GLU A 146 11.38 -6.07 30.22
C GLU A 146 12.44 -6.70 29.32
N HIS A 147 12.22 -7.97 29.00
CA HIS A 147 13.07 -8.77 28.14
C HIS A 147 12.32 -9.20 26.91
N ILE A 148 12.79 -8.81 25.76
CA ILE A 148 12.23 -9.22 24.46
C ILE A 148 12.82 -10.59 24.14
N VAL A 149 11.99 -11.62 24.23
CA VAL A 149 12.41 -13.01 24.13
C VAL A 149 11.69 -13.76 23.00
N SER A 150 12.27 -14.84 22.54
CA SER A 150 11.60 -15.84 21.70
C SER A 150 11.97 -17.26 22.18
N GLY A 151 11.13 -18.22 21.84
CA GLY A 151 11.36 -19.62 22.20
C GLY A 151 10.28 -20.19 23.11
N ILE A 152 10.53 -21.36 23.66
CA ILE A 152 9.60 -22.07 24.57
C ILE A 152 9.98 -21.70 26.00
N PHE A 153 8.98 -21.55 26.86
CA PHE A 153 9.16 -21.28 28.30
C PHE A 153 10.25 -22.15 28.91
N GLY A 154 11.22 -21.51 29.59
CA GLY A 154 12.40 -22.16 30.22
C GLY A 154 13.54 -22.44 29.23
N LYS A 155 13.43 -22.04 27.93
CA LYS A 155 14.50 -22.08 26.90
C LYS A 155 14.44 -20.86 26.01
N GLU A 156 14.08 -19.72 26.58
CA GLU A 156 13.96 -18.47 25.85
C GLU A 156 15.34 -17.98 25.42
N ARG A 157 15.38 -17.42 24.20
CA ARG A 157 16.48 -16.62 23.72
C ARG A 157 16.13 -15.15 23.96
N ILE A 158 16.95 -14.45 24.72
CA ILE A 158 16.83 -13.00 24.90
C ILE A 158 17.41 -12.33 23.66
N HIS A 159 16.58 -11.52 22.99
CA HIS A 159 16.97 -10.71 21.84
C HIS A 159 17.37 -9.29 22.26
N TYR A 160 16.69 -8.75 23.25
CA TYR A 160 16.93 -7.39 23.73
C TYR A 160 16.48 -7.28 25.19
N ILE A 161 17.20 -6.51 25.98
CA ILE A 161 16.78 -6.08 27.31
C ILE A 161 16.54 -4.59 27.25
N ALA A 162 15.33 -4.16 27.58
CA ALA A 162 14.94 -2.76 27.56
C ALA A 162 15.60 -1.96 28.71
N PRO A 163 15.66 -0.62 28.64
CA PRO A 163 16.18 0.22 29.72
C PRO A 163 15.53 -0.10 31.07
N ALA A 164 16.27 0.07 32.17
CA ALA A 164 15.75 -0.16 33.51
C ALA A 164 14.46 0.65 33.76
N PRO A 165 13.44 0.11 34.45
CA PRO A 165 12.13 0.74 34.58
C PRO A 165 12.18 2.15 35.17
N GLN A 166 13.16 2.43 36.05
CA GLN A 166 13.37 3.76 36.65
C GLN A 166 13.77 4.83 35.63
N LEU A 167 14.27 4.43 34.45
CA LEU A 167 14.67 5.35 33.36
C LEU A 167 13.54 5.62 32.38
N VAL A 168 12.52 4.76 32.32
CA VAL A 168 11.47 4.80 31.29
C VAL A 168 10.75 6.15 31.25
N GLU A 169 10.42 6.72 32.41
CA GLU A 169 9.73 8.01 32.50
C GLU A 169 10.55 9.14 31.84
N ASN A 170 11.87 9.17 32.13
CA ASN A 170 12.77 10.18 31.58
C ASN A 170 13.02 9.97 30.07
N GLU A 171 13.26 8.71 29.67
CA GLU A 171 13.44 8.35 28.26
C GLU A 171 12.21 8.72 27.41
N MET A 172 11.02 8.45 27.92
CA MET A 172 9.78 8.81 27.26
C MET A 172 9.53 10.31 27.23
N ALA A 173 9.91 11.06 28.28
CA ALA A 173 9.83 12.52 28.25
C ALA A 173 10.73 13.10 27.14
N ASN A 174 11.96 12.60 27.01
CA ASN A 174 12.88 13.00 25.93
C ASN A 174 12.33 12.63 24.55
N PHE A 175 11.80 11.41 24.39
CA PHE A 175 11.19 10.96 23.15
C PHE A 175 10.00 11.83 22.75
N ILE A 176 9.06 12.10 23.65
CA ILE A 176 7.87 12.93 23.39
C ILE A 176 8.29 14.36 23.05
N GLN A 177 9.24 14.93 23.76
CA GLN A 177 9.77 16.25 23.43
C GLN A 177 10.34 16.29 22.01
N TRP A 178 11.18 15.33 21.65
CA TRP A 178 11.76 15.24 20.29
C TRP A 178 10.68 15.02 19.22
N PHE A 179 9.71 14.12 19.47
CA PHE A 179 8.64 13.79 18.54
C PHE A 179 7.76 15.01 18.18
N ASN A 180 7.61 15.92 19.12
CA ASN A 180 6.79 17.13 18.96
C ASN A 180 7.54 18.31 18.38
N GLN A 181 8.86 18.23 18.22
CA GLN A 181 9.65 19.26 17.58
C GLN A 181 9.50 19.25 16.04
N PRO A 182 9.70 20.39 15.38
CA PRO A 182 9.82 20.41 13.93
C PRO A 182 10.93 19.47 13.47
N PRO A 183 10.74 18.76 12.34
CA PRO A 183 11.74 17.81 11.86
C PRO A 183 13.06 18.51 11.50
N SER A 184 14.17 17.98 12.04
CA SER A 184 15.54 18.42 11.69
C SER A 184 16.10 17.67 10.48
N THR A 185 15.39 16.64 10.00
CA THR A 185 15.75 15.80 8.86
C THR A 185 14.52 15.45 8.04
N SER A 186 14.66 14.64 7.00
CA SER A 186 13.50 14.12 6.25
C SER A 186 12.48 13.44 7.18
N SER A 187 11.19 13.73 7.01
CA SER A 187 10.12 13.11 7.79
C SER A 187 10.11 11.58 7.64
N ILE A 188 10.57 11.06 6.50
CA ILE A 188 10.74 9.62 6.28
C ILE A 188 11.81 9.06 7.24
N VAL A 189 12.93 9.76 7.38
CA VAL A 189 13.98 9.40 8.33
C VAL A 189 13.47 9.52 9.76
N GLN A 190 12.79 10.64 10.07
CA GLN A 190 12.23 10.87 11.40
C GLN A 190 11.22 9.78 11.80
N SER A 191 10.37 9.31 10.88
CA SER A 191 9.43 8.21 11.16
C SER A 191 10.15 6.89 11.45
N GLY A 192 11.23 6.59 10.73
CA GLY A 192 12.08 5.42 10.99
C GLY A 192 12.80 5.51 12.34
N ILE A 193 13.30 6.70 12.71
CA ILE A 193 13.93 6.95 14.03
C ILE A 193 12.89 6.79 15.14
N ALA A 194 11.69 7.36 15.00
CA ALA A 194 10.63 7.25 15.99
C ALA A 194 10.26 5.79 16.28
N HIS A 195 10.15 4.98 15.23
CA HIS A 195 9.90 3.55 15.36
C HIS A 195 10.99 2.86 16.19
N LEU A 196 12.23 2.99 15.76
CA LEU A 196 13.37 2.35 16.43
C LEU A 196 13.51 2.80 17.88
N TRP A 197 13.44 4.10 18.11
CA TRP A 197 13.63 4.69 19.44
C TRP A 197 12.54 4.21 20.39
N PHE A 198 11.26 4.28 19.98
CA PHE A 198 10.15 3.85 20.82
C PHE A 198 10.20 2.36 21.17
N VAL A 199 10.46 1.47 20.19
CA VAL A 199 10.59 0.03 20.47
C VAL A 199 11.83 -0.29 21.29
N SER A 200 12.87 0.57 21.29
CA SER A 200 14.06 0.38 22.10
C SER A 200 13.87 0.86 23.54
N ILE A 201 13.07 1.89 23.79
CA ILE A 201 12.65 2.24 25.17
C ILE A 201 11.75 1.14 25.73
N HIS A 202 10.86 0.61 24.91
CA HIS A 202 9.86 -0.42 25.29
C HIS A 202 9.07 -0.04 26.54
N PRO A 203 8.32 1.08 26.51
CA PRO A 203 7.80 1.70 27.73
C PRO A 203 6.65 0.94 28.39
N PHE A 204 5.98 0.03 27.69
CA PHE A 204 4.84 -0.74 28.19
C PHE A 204 5.18 -2.23 28.30
N GLU A 205 4.42 -2.99 29.07
CA GLU A 205 4.55 -4.47 29.10
C GLU A 205 4.16 -5.12 27.77
N ASP A 206 3.16 -4.55 27.06
CA ASP A 206 2.76 -5.01 25.74
C ASP A 206 2.15 -3.85 24.94
N GLY A 207 2.07 -4.05 23.60
CA GLY A 207 1.53 -3.07 22.66
C GLY A 207 2.57 -2.11 22.07
N ASN A 208 3.86 -2.24 22.46
CA ASN A 208 4.92 -1.34 22.00
C ASN A 208 5.11 -1.35 20.48
N GLY A 209 5.05 -2.52 19.85
CA GLY A 209 5.18 -2.64 18.40
C GLY A 209 4.04 -1.94 17.66
N ARG A 210 2.80 -2.12 18.09
CA ARG A 210 1.61 -1.45 17.50
C ARG A 210 1.70 0.07 17.65
N LEU A 211 2.08 0.56 18.84
CA LEU A 211 2.27 1.99 19.07
C LEU A 211 3.41 2.58 18.23
N ALA A 212 4.54 1.87 18.11
CA ALA A 212 5.65 2.32 17.28
C ALA A 212 5.25 2.51 15.81
N ARG A 213 4.45 1.60 15.27
CA ARG A 213 3.91 1.71 13.90
C ARG A 213 2.97 2.92 13.77
N ILE A 214 2.06 3.11 14.72
CA ILE A 214 1.17 4.28 14.76
C ILE A 214 1.98 5.59 14.83
N LEU A 215 3.02 5.65 15.66
CA LEU A 215 3.87 6.84 15.78
C LEU A 215 4.63 7.16 14.49
N SER A 216 5.15 6.13 13.81
CA SER A 216 5.74 6.28 12.49
C SER A 216 4.74 6.85 11.49
N ASP A 217 3.52 6.35 11.52
CA ASP A 217 2.43 6.73 10.64
C ASP A 217 2.00 8.19 10.85
N ILE A 218 1.95 8.66 12.09
CA ILE A 218 1.67 10.07 12.42
C ILE A 218 2.72 10.98 11.80
N LEU A 219 4.01 10.64 11.89
CA LEU A 219 5.07 11.48 11.32
C LEU A 219 5.02 11.53 9.79
N LEU A 220 4.70 10.42 9.15
CA LEU A 220 4.48 10.38 7.70
C LEU A 220 3.24 11.19 7.30
N ALA A 221 2.12 11.09 8.04
CA ALA A 221 0.92 11.88 7.79
C ALA A 221 1.17 13.39 7.95
N LYS A 222 1.95 13.80 8.97
CA LYS A 222 2.39 15.20 9.13
C LYS A 222 3.18 15.71 7.93
N SER A 223 4.07 14.87 7.37
CA SER A 223 4.84 15.19 6.16
C SER A 223 3.96 15.37 4.95
N ASP A 224 3.07 14.43 4.73
CA ASP A 224 2.20 14.39 3.55
C ASP A 224 1.10 15.46 3.63
N LYS A 225 0.92 16.09 4.81
CA LYS A 225 -0.20 17.00 5.13
C LYS A 225 -1.54 16.38 4.76
N ASN A 226 -1.63 15.09 4.97
CA ASN A 226 -2.80 14.29 4.63
C ASN A 226 -3.10 13.34 5.79
N GLU A 227 -4.28 13.48 6.38
CA GLU A 227 -4.75 12.60 7.43
C GLU A 227 -4.87 11.15 6.96
N PHE A 228 -5.18 10.95 5.68
CA PHE A 228 -5.39 9.64 5.10
C PHE A 228 -4.18 9.19 4.30
N ARG A 229 -3.46 8.20 4.81
CA ARG A 229 -2.45 7.50 4.05
C ARG A 229 -3.08 6.36 3.27
N PHE A 230 -2.58 6.13 2.07
CA PHE A 230 -3.06 5.11 1.16
C PHE A 230 -2.04 3.99 0.94
N TYR A 231 -0.97 3.95 1.72
CA TYR A 231 0.05 2.91 1.74
C TYR A 231 0.21 2.35 3.16
N ASN A 232 0.58 1.08 3.26
CA ASN A 232 0.55 0.32 4.50
C ASN A 232 1.91 -0.32 4.79
N ILE A 233 2.69 0.32 5.66
CA ILE A 233 4.00 -0.20 6.08
C ILE A 233 3.84 -1.47 6.90
N SER A 234 2.79 -1.60 7.73
CA SER A 234 2.56 -2.79 8.55
C SER A 234 2.38 -4.05 7.70
N ALA A 235 1.74 -3.94 6.52
CA ALA A 235 1.62 -5.07 5.60
C ALA A 235 2.98 -5.56 5.10
N GLU A 236 3.87 -4.64 4.72
CA GLU A 236 5.22 -4.98 4.27
C GLU A 236 6.10 -5.51 5.41
N ILE A 237 5.98 -4.96 6.62
CA ILE A 237 6.65 -5.48 7.81
C ILE A 237 6.20 -6.91 8.08
N ASN A 238 4.89 -7.20 7.99
CA ASN A 238 4.35 -8.54 8.22
C ASN A 238 4.84 -9.55 7.18
N ARG A 239 4.86 -9.20 5.90
CA ARG A 239 5.44 -10.04 4.83
C ARG A 239 6.91 -10.37 5.10
N ASN A 240 7.67 -9.45 5.70
CA ASN A 240 9.10 -9.56 5.97
C ASN A 240 9.40 -9.66 7.46
N LYS A 241 8.48 -10.20 8.28
CA LYS A 241 8.52 -10.23 9.75
C LYS A 241 9.86 -10.72 10.32
N LYS A 242 10.43 -11.78 9.75
CA LYS A 242 11.73 -12.31 10.21
C LYS A 242 12.87 -11.31 9.99
N GLN A 243 12.88 -10.61 8.87
CA GLN A 243 13.89 -9.60 8.56
C GLN A 243 13.72 -8.37 9.46
N TYR A 244 12.48 -7.97 9.73
CA TYR A 244 12.15 -6.89 10.66
C TYR A 244 12.75 -7.12 12.04
N TYR A 245 12.48 -8.27 12.66
CA TYR A 245 13.03 -8.57 13.98
C TYR A 245 14.56 -8.73 13.96
N SER A 246 15.13 -9.29 12.89
CA SER A 246 16.57 -9.43 12.75
C SER A 246 17.27 -8.08 12.66
N ILE A 247 16.75 -7.13 11.88
CA ILE A 247 17.36 -5.80 11.75
C ILE A 247 17.17 -4.95 13.01
N LEU A 248 16.06 -5.10 13.73
CA LEU A 248 15.86 -4.48 15.04
C LEU A 248 16.89 -5.00 16.05
N GLU A 249 17.00 -6.33 16.22
CA GLU A 249 17.96 -6.96 17.12
C GLU A 249 19.39 -6.49 16.79
N GLN A 250 19.79 -6.53 15.52
CA GLN A 250 21.10 -6.07 15.08
C GLN A 250 21.35 -4.60 15.44
N THR A 251 20.38 -3.71 15.21
CA THR A 251 20.51 -2.28 15.47
C THR A 251 20.55 -2.00 16.97
N GLN A 252 19.72 -2.70 17.76
CA GLN A 252 19.67 -2.58 19.22
C GLN A 252 20.93 -3.10 19.92
N HIS A 253 21.74 -3.93 19.24
CA HIS A 253 23.08 -4.34 19.70
C HIS A 253 24.20 -3.47 19.08
N GLY A 254 23.86 -2.47 18.32
CA GLY A 254 24.78 -1.62 17.57
C GLY A 254 25.44 -0.51 18.39
N ASN A 255 26.21 0.28 17.68
CA ASN A 255 27.00 1.40 18.22
C ASN A 255 26.30 2.77 18.03
N GLY A 256 25.03 2.83 17.66
CA GLY A 256 24.29 4.05 17.32
C GLY A 256 24.28 4.38 15.83
N ASP A 257 25.00 3.61 15.01
CA ASP A 257 24.83 3.66 13.56
C ASP A 257 23.55 2.92 13.18
N ILE A 258 22.58 3.69 12.65
CA ILE A 258 21.27 3.17 12.24
C ILE A 258 21.10 3.13 10.71
N THR A 259 22.20 3.20 9.95
CA THR A 259 22.18 3.20 8.48
C THR A 259 21.44 1.98 7.92
N SER A 260 21.73 0.79 8.44
CA SER A 260 21.08 -0.45 8.00
C SER A 260 19.59 -0.48 8.31
N TRP A 261 19.20 0.02 9.49
CA TRP A 261 17.79 0.16 9.88
C TRP A 261 17.04 1.12 8.95
N LEU A 262 17.57 2.33 8.74
CA LEU A 262 16.94 3.32 7.87
C LEU A 262 16.84 2.83 6.42
N THR A 263 17.91 2.18 5.93
CA THR A 263 17.90 1.58 4.60
C THR A 263 16.77 0.54 4.47
N TRP A 264 16.64 -0.33 5.44
CA TRP A 264 15.56 -1.34 5.47
C TRP A 264 14.18 -0.68 5.57
N TYR A 265 14.02 0.26 6.49
CA TYR A 265 12.76 0.97 6.73
C TYR A 265 12.28 1.72 5.49
N ILE A 266 13.16 2.47 4.83
CA ILE A 266 12.81 3.24 3.62
C ILE A 266 12.48 2.30 2.45
N LYS A 267 13.18 1.17 2.29
CA LYS A 267 12.84 0.15 1.29
C LYS A 267 11.46 -0.47 1.56
N THR A 268 11.14 -0.74 2.81
CA THR A 268 9.82 -1.22 3.24
C THR A 268 8.73 -0.19 2.94
N LEU A 269 8.99 1.09 3.19
CA LEU A 269 8.10 2.19 2.81
C LEU A 269 7.90 2.25 1.28
N ILE A 270 8.96 2.17 0.49
CA ILE A 270 8.86 2.17 -0.98
C ILE A 270 8.00 1.00 -1.46
N ALA A 271 8.22 -0.21 -0.95
CA ALA A 271 7.44 -1.39 -1.31
C ALA A 271 5.96 -1.22 -0.94
N SER A 272 5.65 -0.63 0.22
CA SER A 272 4.27 -0.35 0.63
C SER A 272 3.57 0.66 -0.29
N VAL A 273 4.29 1.66 -0.79
CA VAL A 273 3.76 2.63 -1.77
C VAL A 273 3.53 1.96 -3.13
N GLU A 274 4.41 1.07 -3.58
CA GLU A 274 4.25 0.30 -4.82
C GLU A 274 3.03 -0.62 -4.79
N ASP A 275 2.80 -1.28 -3.66
CA ASP A 275 1.62 -2.11 -3.42
C ASP A 275 0.33 -1.27 -3.47
N ALA A 276 0.35 -0.10 -2.82
CA ALA A 276 -0.75 0.87 -2.86
C ALA A 276 -1.00 1.43 -4.27
N GLU A 277 0.04 1.73 -5.04
CA GLU A 277 -0.10 2.17 -6.45
C GLU A 277 -0.84 1.11 -7.26
N THR A 278 -0.52 -0.17 -7.06
CA THR A 278 -1.19 -1.29 -7.74
C THR A 278 -2.68 -1.35 -7.37
N SER A 279 -3.00 -1.22 -6.09
CA SER A 279 -4.38 -1.22 -5.59
C SER A 279 -5.19 -0.02 -6.11
N VAL A 280 -4.59 1.19 -6.06
CA VAL A 280 -5.23 2.41 -6.58
C VAL A 280 -5.46 2.33 -8.08
N ASN A 281 -4.50 1.80 -8.84
CA ASN A 281 -4.66 1.60 -10.28
C ASN A 281 -5.81 0.63 -10.58
N SER A 282 -5.97 -0.44 -9.80
CA SER A 282 -7.11 -1.37 -9.95
C SER A 282 -8.45 -0.65 -9.73
N ILE A 283 -8.56 0.16 -8.66
CA ILE A 283 -9.77 0.95 -8.37
C ILE A 283 -10.06 1.96 -9.50
N LEU A 284 -9.02 2.68 -9.96
CA LEU A 284 -9.15 3.63 -11.06
C LEU A 284 -9.60 2.93 -12.34
N ASN A 285 -8.96 1.84 -12.71
CA ASN A 285 -9.31 1.05 -13.90
C ASN A 285 -10.75 0.55 -13.83
N LYS A 286 -11.19 0.09 -12.66
CA LYS A 286 -12.59 -0.33 -12.46
C LYS A 286 -13.56 0.84 -12.59
N SER A 287 -13.23 1.99 -12.00
CA SER A 287 -14.05 3.20 -12.09
C SER A 287 -14.16 3.70 -13.53
N PHE A 288 -13.04 3.83 -14.23
CA PHE A 288 -13.02 4.22 -15.64
C PHE A 288 -13.75 3.22 -16.54
N PHE A 289 -13.56 1.93 -16.29
CA PHE A 289 -14.29 0.90 -17.03
C PHE A 289 -15.81 1.07 -16.89
N TRP A 290 -16.34 1.25 -15.69
CA TRP A 290 -17.78 1.41 -15.50
C TRP A 290 -18.30 2.75 -15.99
N GLN A 291 -17.55 3.83 -15.83
CA GLN A 291 -17.91 5.14 -16.37
C GLN A 291 -18.03 5.09 -17.90
N ARG A 292 -17.07 4.49 -18.56
CA ARG A 292 -17.05 4.31 -20.01
C ARG A 292 -18.22 3.46 -20.50
N ASN A 293 -18.50 2.38 -19.79
CA ASN A 293 -19.53 1.43 -20.18
C ASN A 293 -20.90 1.75 -19.54
N ALA A 294 -21.13 2.95 -19.01
CA ALA A 294 -22.36 3.33 -18.35
C ALA A 294 -23.62 3.22 -19.24
N SER A 295 -23.46 3.40 -20.55
CA SER A 295 -24.54 3.23 -21.54
C SER A 295 -24.67 1.81 -22.10
N VAL A 296 -23.74 0.89 -21.75
CA VAL A 296 -23.74 -0.49 -22.23
C VAL A 296 -24.65 -1.35 -21.36
N ILE A 297 -25.70 -1.87 -21.95
CA ILE A 297 -26.62 -2.77 -21.22
C ILE A 297 -25.94 -4.14 -21.07
N MET A 298 -25.64 -4.53 -19.84
CA MET A 298 -25.11 -5.83 -19.45
C MET A 298 -26.15 -6.60 -18.62
N THR A 299 -26.14 -7.91 -18.70
CA THR A 299 -26.92 -8.76 -17.79
C THR A 299 -26.27 -8.78 -16.40
N ASP A 300 -27.06 -9.08 -15.35
CA ASP A 300 -26.53 -9.20 -13.97
C ASP A 300 -25.34 -10.16 -13.90
N ARG A 301 -25.41 -11.28 -14.62
CA ARG A 301 -24.31 -12.26 -14.69
C ARG A 301 -23.05 -11.66 -15.33
N GLN A 302 -23.20 -10.96 -16.47
CA GLN A 302 -22.09 -10.29 -17.12
C GLN A 302 -21.44 -9.25 -16.17
N THR A 303 -22.26 -8.43 -15.53
CA THR A 303 -21.81 -7.43 -14.56
C THR A 303 -21.09 -8.06 -13.37
N GLN A 304 -21.63 -9.15 -12.81
CA GLN A 304 -21.02 -9.85 -11.69
C GLN A 304 -19.65 -10.45 -12.06
N ILE A 305 -19.56 -11.13 -13.21
CA ILE A 305 -18.30 -11.75 -13.65
C ILE A 305 -17.28 -10.67 -14.01
N MET A 306 -17.70 -9.60 -14.69
CA MET A 306 -16.82 -8.47 -15.00
C MET A 306 -16.26 -7.84 -13.72
N ASN A 307 -17.09 -7.65 -12.68
CA ASN A 307 -16.59 -7.17 -11.39
C ASN A 307 -15.53 -8.08 -10.78
N MET A 308 -15.70 -9.41 -10.83
CA MET A 308 -14.69 -10.35 -10.33
C MET A 308 -13.34 -10.15 -11.02
N PHE A 309 -13.32 -10.01 -12.34
CA PHE A 309 -12.08 -9.77 -13.09
C PHE A 309 -11.49 -8.38 -12.83
N LEU A 310 -12.33 -7.37 -12.69
CA LEU A 310 -11.90 -6.01 -12.34
C LEU A 310 -11.35 -5.92 -10.90
N ASP A 311 -11.80 -6.79 -10.02
CA ASP A 311 -11.32 -6.93 -8.64
C ASP A 311 -10.07 -7.83 -8.52
N GLY A 312 -9.47 -8.22 -9.67
CA GLY A 312 -8.18 -8.92 -9.70
C GLY A 312 -8.29 -10.44 -9.70
N TYR A 313 -9.41 -11.02 -10.16
CA TYR A 313 -9.48 -12.48 -10.30
C TYR A 313 -8.42 -13.00 -11.29
N GLU A 314 -7.44 -13.76 -10.78
CA GLU A 314 -6.23 -14.19 -11.48
C GLU A 314 -6.45 -15.36 -12.47
N ALA A 315 -7.40 -15.25 -13.36
CA ALA A 315 -7.56 -16.24 -14.41
C ALA A 315 -7.81 -15.57 -15.77
N LYS A 316 -7.43 -16.25 -16.85
CA LYS A 316 -7.76 -15.79 -18.21
C LYS A 316 -9.27 -15.83 -18.43
N ILE A 317 -9.80 -14.80 -19.08
CA ILE A 317 -11.20 -14.79 -19.53
C ILE A 317 -11.32 -15.77 -20.66
N THR A 318 -11.96 -16.91 -20.40
CA THR A 318 -12.25 -17.95 -21.37
C THR A 318 -13.68 -18.42 -21.18
N SER A 319 -14.29 -19.08 -22.17
CA SER A 319 -15.63 -19.67 -22.02
C SER A 319 -15.70 -20.68 -20.86
N LYS A 320 -14.60 -21.36 -20.52
CA LYS A 320 -14.53 -22.30 -19.39
C LYS A 320 -14.56 -21.56 -18.06
N THR A 321 -13.71 -20.53 -17.92
CA THR A 321 -13.64 -19.71 -16.70
C THR A 321 -14.96 -18.96 -16.47
N TRP A 322 -15.50 -18.38 -17.54
CA TRP A 322 -16.77 -17.66 -17.50
C TRP A 322 -17.94 -18.55 -17.07
N ALA A 323 -18.02 -19.76 -17.65
CA ALA A 323 -19.07 -20.75 -17.29
C ALA A 323 -18.99 -21.14 -15.81
N ALA A 324 -17.79 -21.35 -15.30
CA ALA A 324 -17.56 -21.68 -13.89
C ALA A 324 -17.98 -20.54 -12.95
N LEU A 325 -17.56 -19.29 -13.24
CA LEU A 325 -17.90 -18.13 -12.42
C LEU A 325 -19.38 -17.76 -12.48
N GLY A 326 -19.98 -17.88 -13.67
CA GLY A 326 -21.40 -17.55 -13.89
C GLY A 326 -22.36 -18.70 -13.60
N ASN A 327 -21.87 -19.85 -13.14
CA ASN A 327 -22.64 -21.07 -12.93
C ASN A 327 -23.60 -21.34 -14.12
N CYS A 328 -23.07 -21.32 -15.34
CA CYS A 328 -23.86 -21.47 -16.55
C CYS A 328 -23.24 -22.46 -17.55
N SER A 329 -24.00 -22.83 -18.59
CA SER A 329 -23.50 -23.71 -19.65
C SER A 329 -22.39 -23.00 -20.46
N LYS A 330 -21.51 -23.80 -21.08
CA LYS A 330 -20.45 -23.29 -21.95
C LYS A 330 -21.02 -22.44 -23.12
N ASP A 331 -22.16 -22.85 -23.68
CA ASP A 331 -22.80 -22.13 -24.79
C ASP A 331 -23.35 -20.77 -24.33
N THR A 332 -23.84 -20.69 -23.09
CA THR A 332 -24.26 -19.43 -22.47
C THR A 332 -23.07 -18.52 -22.25
N ALA A 333 -21.95 -19.07 -21.74
CA ALA A 333 -20.71 -18.32 -21.55
C ALA A 333 -20.15 -17.77 -22.87
N ILE A 334 -20.20 -18.55 -23.95
CA ILE A 334 -19.77 -18.09 -25.29
C ILE A 334 -20.65 -16.92 -25.76
N ARG A 335 -21.97 -17.03 -25.60
CA ARG A 335 -22.91 -15.94 -25.99
C ARG A 335 -22.67 -14.68 -25.17
N ASP A 336 -22.50 -14.80 -23.85
CA ASP A 336 -22.20 -13.66 -22.99
C ASP A 336 -20.91 -12.94 -23.41
N ILE A 337 -19.85 -13.70 -23.68
CA ILE A 337 -18.55 -13.15 -24.08
C ILE A 337 -18.66 -12.50 -25.48
N GLN A 338 -19.30 -13.15 -26.45
CA GLN A 338 -19.48 -12.59 -27.80
C GLN A 338 -20.31 -11.31 -27.77
N ASP A 339 -21.32 -11.23 -26.94
CA ASP A 339 -22.12 -10.03 -26.73
C ASP A 339 -21.24 -8.87 -26.17
N LEU A 340 -20.39 -9.15 -25.19
CA LEU A 340 -19.45 -8.17 -24.63
C LEU A 340 -18.35 -7.77 -25.63
N VAL A 341 -17.92 -8.68 -26.48
CA VAL A 341 -16.99 -8.36 -27.58
C VAL A 341 -17.66 -7.46 -28.62
N ALA A 342 -18.89 -7.77 -29.02
CA ALA A 342 -19.67 -6.94 -29.97
C ALA A 342 -19.94 -5.53 -29.40
N LYS A 343 -20.08 -5.39 -28.08
CA LYS A 343 -20.23 -4.12 -27.36
C LYS A 343 -18.91 -3.39 -27.08
N GLY A 344 -17.77 -3.95 -27.47
CA GLY A 344 -16.44 -3.36 -27.24
C GLY A 344 -15.97 -3.35 -25.78
N VAL A 345 -16.60 -4.16 -24.93
CA VAL A 345 -16.25 -4.33 -23.51
C VAL A 345 -15.09 -5.32 -23.34
N LEU A 346 -15.10 -6.38 -24.13
CA LEU A 346 -14.04 -7.37 -24.24
C LEU A 346 -13.44 -7.37 -25.63
N ARG A 347 -12.21 -7.81 -25.74
CA ARG A 347 -11.53 -8.10 -27.02
C ARG A 347 -10.92 -9.48 -26.99
N GLU A 348 -10.80 -10.11 -28.15
CA GLU A 348 -10.05 -11.36 -28.30
C GLU A 348 -8.54 -11.05 -28.24
N GLU A 349 -7.79 -11.71 -27.33
CA GLU A 349 -6.35 -11.49 -27.20
C GLU A 349 -5.57 -11.97 -28.44
N PHE A 350 -5.98 -13.13 -28.96
CA PHE A 350 -5.34 -13.77 -30.12
C PHE A 350 -6.41 -14.20 -31.12
N PRO A 351 -6.80 -13.32 -32.04
CA PRO A 351 -7.82 -13.64 -33.05
C PRO A 351 -7.49 -14.89 -33.86
N GLY A 352 -8.49 -15.80 -33.96
CA GLY A 352 -8.32 -17.06 -34.69
C GLY A 352 -7.63 -18.19 -33.93
N ALA A 353 -7.38 -18.04 -32.64
CA ALA A 353 -6.83 -19.11 -31.82
C ALA A 353 -7.83 -20.27 -31.62
N LYS A 354 -7.35 -21.53 -31.64
CA LYS A 354 -8.21 -22.72 -31.36
C LYS A 354 -8.88 -22.68 -29.99
N ARG A 355 -8.30 -21.95 -29.03
CA ARG A 355 -8.81 -21.72 -27.67
C ARG A 355 -8.79 -20.22 -27.41
N PRO A 356 -9.83 -19.48 -27.77
CA PRO A 356 -9.86 -18.04 -27.60
C PRO A 356 -9.81 -17.65 -26.13
N CYS A 357 -9.01 -16.64 -25.82
CA CYS A 357 -9.00 -15.92 -24.58
C CYS A 357 -9.25 -14.44 -24.84
N TYR A 358 -9.81 -13.76 -23.84
CA TYR A 358 -10.29 -12.41 -23.99
C TYR A 358 -9.66 -11.52 -22.95
N ALA A 359 -9.51 -10.24 -23.27
CA ALA A 359 -9.04 -9.20 -22.39
C ALA A 359 -10.10 -8.11 -22.22
N ILE A 360 -10.09 -7.45 -21.07
CA ILE A 360 -10.94 -6.29 -20.79
C ILE A 360 -10.40 -5.09 -21.57
N VAL A 361 -11.30 -4.33 -22.15
CA VAL A 361 -10.97 -3.05 -22.78
C VAL A 361 -11.16 -1.95 -21.76
N TYR A 362 -10.09 -1.52 -21.10
CA TYR A 362 -10.11 -0.44 -20.11
C TYR A 362 -10.24 0.93 -20.78
N ASP A 363 -9.43 1.16 -21.80
CA ASP A 363 -9.46 2.37 -22.62
C ASP A 363 -9.40 1.97 -24.11
N PRO A 364 -10.38 2.37 -24.94
CA PRO A 364 -10.32 2.11 -26.38
C PRO A 364 -9.15 2.84 -27.04
N GLU A 365 -8.65 3.90 -26.42
CA GLU A 365 -7.56 4.73 -26.94
C GLU A 365 -6.19 4.32 -26.43
N ASP A 366 -6.10 3.40 -25.44
CA ASP A 366 -4.82 2.87 -24.98
C ASP A 366 -4.29 1.83 -25.96
N LEU A 367 -3.63 2.32 -26.98
CA LEU A 367 -2.95 1.52 -28.00
C LEU A 367 -1.58 1.01 -27.55
N THR A 368 -1.02 1.50 -26.45
CA THR A 368 0.36 1.15 -26.07
C THR A 368 0.52 -0.33 -25.79
N SER A 369 -0.51 -1.01 -25.25
CA SER A 369 -0.51 -2.45 -25.02
C SER A 369 -0.55 -3.32 -26.30
N TRP A 370 -0.87 -2.72 -27.44
CA TRP A 370 -0.99 -3.42 -28.73
C TRP A 370 0.25 -3.25 -29.58
N PHE A 371 1.13 -2.33 -29.20
CA PHE A 371 2.33 -1.99 -29.91
C PHE A 371 3.57 -2.20 -29.03
N SER A 372 4.55 -2.89 -29.58
CA SER A 372 5.88 -3.04 -28.97
C SER A 372 6.95 -2.42 -29.87
N ASP A 373 8.14 -2.23 -29.33
CA ASP A 373 9.31 -1.75 -30.07
C ASP A 373 9.08 -0.42 -30.80
N THR A 374 8.32 0.50 -30.14
CA THR A 374 7.98 1.80 -30.74
C THR A 374 9.18 2.72 -30.74
N GLN A 375 9.62 3.14 -31.93
CA GLN A 375 10.75 4.03 -32.13
C GLN A 375 10.53 4.96 -33.33
N ILE A 376 11.27 6.06 -33.36
CA ILE A 376 11.27 6.98 -34.50
C ILE A 376 12.56 6.82 -35.30
N GLU A 377 12.42 6.66 -36.61
CA GLU A 377 13.51 6.64 -37.57
C GLU A 377 13.44 7.87 -38.47
N GLU A 378 14.59 8.50 -38.74
CA GLU A 378 14.70 9.56 -39.72
C GLU A 378 15.41 9.04 -40.98
N GLU A 379 14.73 9.17 -42.13
CA GLU A 379 15.29 8.81 -43.42
C GLU A 379 15.07 9.95 -44.41
N ASN A 380 16.15 10.51 -44.92
CA ASN A 380 16.14 11.63 -45.89
C ASN A 380 15.30 12.82 -45.46
N GLY A 381 15.36 13.22 -44.19
CA GLY A 381 14.59 14.33 -43.63
C GLY A 381 13.10 14.05 -43.39
N THR A 382 12.70 12.79 -43.55
CA THR A 382 11.35 12.31 -43.25
C THR A 382 11.37 11.41 -42.02
N PHE A 383 10.46 11.67 -41.09
CA PHE A 383 10.34 10.87 -39.87
C PHE A 383 9.30 9.75 -40.02
N TYR A 384 9.64 8.58 -39.52
CA TYR A 384 8.79 7.40 -39.52
C TYR A 384 8.62 6.86 -38.11
N LEU A 385 7.37 6.49 -37.75
CA LEU A 385 7.07 5.67 -36.59
C LEU A 385 7.22 4.22 -36.96
N LEU A 386 8.14 3.54 -36.31
CA LEU A 386 8.31 2.08 -36.40
C LEU A 386 7.77 1.45 -35.14
N THR A 387 6.93 0.44 -35.28
CA THR A 387 6.38 -0.30 -34.15
C THR A 387 5.90 -1.67 -34.59
N THR A 388 5.78 -2.60 -33.65
CA THR A 388 5.26 -3.95 -33.93
C THR A 388 3.84 -4.06 -33.37
N TYR A 389 2.88 -4.26 -34.26
CA TYR A 389 1.48 -4.44 -33.89
C TYR A 389 1.20 -5.88 -33.46
N LYS A 390 0.69 -6.07 -32.22
CA LYS A 390 0.35 -7.38 -31.61
C LYS A 390 1.48 -8.41 -31.71
N GLY A 391 2.72 -7.96 -31.67
CA GLY A 391 3.91 -8.83 -31.73
C GLY A 391 4.14 -9.56 -33.07
N LYS A 392 3.44 -9.19 -34.16
CA LYS A 392 3.48 -9.93 -35.43
C LYS A 392 3.64 -9.05 -36.67
N GLN A 393 3.08 -7.86 -36.66
CA GLN A 393 3.05 -7.00 -37.83
C GLN A 393 3.93 -5.77 -37.60
N ASN A 394 5.00 -5.64 -38.38
CA ASN A 394 5.80 -4.42 -38.40
C ASN A 394 5.00 -3.30 -39.08
N VAL A 395 4.90 -2.19 -38.39
CA VAL A 395 4.17 -0.99 -38.83
C VAL A 395 5.18 0.11 -39.05
N ARG A 396 5.10 0.76 -40.20
CA ARG A 396 5.93 1.93 -40.55
C ARG A 396 5.02 3.03 -41.05
N ASN A 397 4.83 4.08 -40.26
CA ASN A 397 3.98 5.20 -40.58
C ASN A 397 4.79 6.51 -40.65
N ARG A 398 4.54 7.30 -41.70
CA ARG A 398 5.15 8.61 -41.84
C ARG A 398 4.60 9.56 -40.79
N LEU A 399 5.50 10.26 -40.08
CA LEU A 399 5.16 11.28 -39.06
C LEU A 399 5.24 12.69 -39.63
N LEU A 400 4.46 13.58 -39.05
CA LEU A 400 4.73 15.01 -39.16
C LEU A 400 5.99 15.32 -38.37
N ARG A 401 6.86 16.15 -38.93
CA ARG A 401 8.12 16.54 -38.31
C ARG A 401 7.92 17.11 -36.90
N LEU A 402 6.90 17.95 -36.72
CA LEU A 402 6.56 18.56 -35.43
C LEU A 402 6.23 17.50 -34.36
N ASP A 403 5.48 16.46 -34.72
CA ASP A 403 5.10 15.39 -33.77
C ASP A 403 6.32 14.52 -33.40
N ALA A 404 7.19 14.23 -34.36
CA ALA A 404 8.44 13.52 -34.11
C ALA A 404 9.35 14.30 -33.16
N GLU A 405 9.53 15.60 -33.41
CA GLU A 405 10.35 16.48 -32.55
C GLU A 405 9.76 16.59 -31.13
N ARG A 406 8.43 16.71 -30.99
CA ARG A 406 7.76 16.76 -29.68
C ARG A 406 7.88 15.44 -28.93
N TYR A 407 7.76 14.31 -29.59
CA TYR A 407 7.95 13.00 -28.96
C TYR A 407 9.39 12.81 -28.48
N MET A 408 10.39 13.14 -29.31
CA MET A 408 11.80 13.05 -28.95
C MET A 408 12.18 13.99 -27.77
N LYS A 409 11.46 15.09 -27.60
CA LYS A 409 11.63 16.02 -26.45
C LYS A 409 10.85 15.60 -25.21
N GLY A 410 10.00 14.58 -25.30
CA GLY A 410 9.12 14.15 -24.20
C GLY A 410 7.83 14.99 -24.05
N ASP A 411 7.55 15.92 -24.99
CA ASP A 411 6.34 16.78 -24.99
C ASP A 411 5.10 16.08 -25.58
N LEU A 412 5.27 14.90 -26.16
CA LEU A 412 4.21 14.08 -26.72
C LEU A 412 4.37 12.64 -26.21
N SER A 413 3.32 12.07 -25.61
CA SER A 413 3.36 10.69 -25.12
C SER A 413 3.32 9.68 -26.27
N GLN A 414 3.88 8.47 -26.03
CA GLN A 414 3.82 7.35 -26.95
C GLN A 414 2.37 6.99 -27.32
N GLN A 415 1.47 6.99 -26.34
CA GLN A 415 0.04 6.76 -26.55
C GLN A 415 -0.58 7.76 -27.53
N SER A 416 -0.31 9.05 -27.33
CA SER A 416 -0.80 10.10 -28.25
C SER A 416 -0.27 9.94 -29.67
N LEU A 417 0.98 9.51 -29.80
CA LEU A 417 1.61 9.25 -31.09
C LEU A 417 0.96 8.03 -31.78
N LEU A 418 0.80 6.93 -31.06
CA LEU A 418 0.14 5.71 -31.57
C LEU A 418 -1.32 5.96 -31.94
N ASN A 419 -2.09 6.67 -31.12
CA ASN A 419 -3.47 7.04 -31.41
C ASN A 419 -3.58 7.84 -32.72
N LYS A 420 -2.66 8.79 -32.93
CA LYS A 420 -2.69 9.62 -34.13
C LYS A 420 -2.31 8.89 -35.41
N TYR A 421 -1.34 7.97 -35.33
CA TYR A 421 -0.72 7.36 -36.51
C TYR A 421 -1.05 5.89 -36.75
N CYS A 422 -1.59 5.18 -35.73
CA CYS A 422 -1.84 3.75 -35.78
C CYS A 422 -3.29 3.35 -35.47
N ALA A 423 -4.19 4.28 -35.11
CA ALA A 423 -5.59 3.97 -34.76
C ALA A 423 -6.35 3.23 -35.90
N TYR A 424 -6.01 3.47 -37.17
CA TYR A 424 -6.63 2.80 -38.33
C TYR A 424 -6.45 1.26 -38.32
N LEU A 425 -5.43 0.75 -37.61
CA LEU A 425 -5.21 -0.70 -37.48
C LEU A 425 -6.26 -1.36 -36.58
N MET A 426 -6.97 -0.59 -35.78
CA MET A 426 -8.06 -1.07 -34.93
C MET A 426 -9.35 -1.23 -35.71
N ASP A 427 -9.59 -0.36 -36.71
CA ASP A 427 -10.81 -0.35 -37.50
C ASP A 427 -10.80 -1.43 -38.61
N ASN A 428 -9.63 -1.96 -38.93
CA ASN A 428 -9.42 -3.01 -39.92
C ASN A 428 -8.48 -4.11 -39.39
N PRO A 429 -8.91 -4.97 -38.45
CA PRO A 429 -8.15 -6.13 -38.07
C PRO A 429 -8.15 -7.15 -39.22
N LYS A 430 -7.10 -7.15 -40.05
CA LYS A 430 -6.84 -8.23 -41.03
C LYS A 430 -6.16 -9.41 -40.35
#